data_19f87a93440eca3ee66f677ad61286c8
#
_entry.id   19f87a93440eca3ee66f677ad61286c8
#
_cell.length_a   1.000
_cell.length_b   1.000
_cell.length_c   1.000
_cell.angle_alpha   90.00
_cell.angle_beta   90.00
_cell.angle_gamma   90.00
#
_symmetry.space_group_name_H-M   'P 1'
#
loop_
_entity.id
_entity.type
_entity.pdbx_description
1 polymer ?
#
loop_
_entity_poly.entity_id
_entity_poly.type
_entity_poly.pdbx_seq_one_letter_code
_entity_poly.pdbx_strand_id
1 'polypeptide(L)'
;ALGVNEREYQAGGREGFTISELTRPYQALAKKCGTVYLPTLTVSKFDYLNDSKKKELLIAYQQYLTKDNDASLKASENWFKRQLQSLGQVGLSEDDQQLVEHLLAILEDNREQLDDLAWTLAQMEGNQFG
;
A
#
# COMPACT_ATOMS: atom_id res chain seq x y z
N ALA A 1 9.00 2.18 15.26
CA ALA A 1 7.94 1.47 15.99
C ALA A 1 7.47 2.32 17.18
N LEU A 2 6.20 2.23 17.51
CA LEU A 2 5.56 3.00 18.58
C LEU A 2 5.11 2.07 19.70
N GLY A 3 5.32 2.49 20.95
CA GLY A 3 4.89 1.73 22.15
C GLY A 3 3.41 1.91 22.48
N VAL A 4 2.75 2.93 21.91
CA VAL A 4 1.32 3.24 22.10
C VAL A 4 0.60 3.24 20.76
N ASN A 5 -0.72 3.33 20.80
CA ASN A 5 -1.54 3.40 19.58
C ASN A 5 -1.22 4.67 18.79
N GLU A 6 -1.25 4.55 17.46
CA GLU A 6 -1.01 5.68 16.56
C GLU A 6 -1.94 6.86 16.80
N ARG A 7 -3.20 6.60 17.18
CA ARG A 7 -4.18 7.65 17.52
C ARG A 7 -3.76 8.58 18.66
N GLU A 8 -2.81 8.16 19.51
CA GLU A 8 -2.27 8.98 20.59
C GLU A 8 -1.31 10.07 20.07
N TYR A 9 -0.82 9.90 18.84
CA TYR A 9 0.05 10.86 18.14
C TYR A 9 -0.76 11.77 17.23
N GLN A 10 -1.67 12.52 17.82
CA GLN A 10 -2.49 13.49 17.11
C GLN A 10 -2.79 14.70 18.00
N ALA A 11 -3.30 15.78 17.42
CA ALA A 11 -3.76 16.92 18.19
C ALA A 11 -4.87 16.48 19.16
N GLY A 12 -4.65 16.68 20.47
CA GLY A 12 -5.54 16.21 21.53
C GLY A 12 -5.33 14.76 21.98
N GLY A 13 -4.45 13.99 21.35
CA GLY A 13 -4.01 12.68 21.84
C GLY A 13 -3.05 12.80 23.02
N ARG A 14 -2.75 11.68 23.69
CA ARG A 14 -1.89 11.63 24.88
C ARG A 14 -0.50 12.23 24.62
N GLU A 15 0.09 11.94 23.46
CA GLU A 15 1.43 12.42 23.12
C GLU A 15 1.45 13.90 22.70
N GLY A 16 0.31 14.48 22.38
CA GLY A 16 0.13 15.90 22.09
C GLY A 16 0.67 16.37 20.74
N PHE A 17 1.32 15.50 19.99
CA PHE A 17 1.92 15.80 18.68
C PHE A 17 1.52 14.76 17.65
N THR A 18 1.42 15.16 16.38
CA THR A 18 1.25 14.25 15.27
C THR A 18 2.59 13.61 14.89
N ILE A 19 2.54 12.45 14.23
CA ILE A 19 3.75 11.80 13.67
C ILE A 19 4.45 12.74 12.69
N SER A 20 3.71 13.48 11.87
CA SER A 20 4.28 14.45 10.93
C SER A 20 5.04 15.57 11.64
N GLU A 21 4.53 16.07 12.77
CA GLU A 21 5.22 17.08 13.59
C GLU A 21 6.52 16.53 14.19
N LEU A 22 6.50 15.31 14.72
CA LEU A 22 7.67 14.65 15.31
C LEU A 22 8.75 14.32 14.27
N THR A 23 8.38 14.06 13.04
CA THR A 23 9.33 13.74 11.94
C THR A 23 9.76 14.96 11.12
N ARG A 24 9.29 16.15 11.47
CA ARG A 24 9.55 17.40 10.74
C ARG A 24 11.03 17.71 10.51
N PRO A 25 11.95 17.49 11.46
CA PRO A 25 13.38 17.69 11.23
C PRO A 25 13.93 16.84 10.07
N TYR A 26 13.46 15.60 9.93
CA TYR A 26 13.84 14.70 8.85
C TYR A 26 13.27 15.15 7.50
N GLN A 27 12.05 15.67 7.49
CA GLN A 27 11.43 16.26 6.30
C GLN A 27 12.23 17.49 5.82
N ALA A 28 12.63 18.35 6.73
CA ALA A 28 13.44 19.54 6.43
C ALA A 28 14.81 19.16 5.90
N LEU A 29 15.45 18.14 6.47
CA LEU A 29 16.74 17.62 6.00
C LEU A 29 16.63 17.05 4.59
N ALA A 30 15.61 16.25 4.30
CA ALA A 30 15.35 15.69 2.98
C ALA A 30 15.21 16.81 1.92
N LYS A 31 14.45 17.86 2.24
CA LYS A 31 14.27 19.02 1.38
C LYS A 31 15.61 19.72 1.06
N LYS A 32 16.45 19.91 2.06
CA LYS A 32 17.77 20.52 1.89
C LYS A 32 18.72 19.68 1.04
N CYS A 33 18.65 18.35 1.19
CA CYS A 33 19.46 17.41 0.41
C CYS A 33 18.90 17.14 -1.00
N GLY A 34 17.74 17.68 -1.34
CA GLY A 34 17.09 17.41 -2.63
C GLY A 34 16.56 15.99 -2.78
N THR A 35 16.34 15.28 -1.68
CA THR A 35 15.76 13.94 -1.67
C THR A 35 14.24 13.99 -1.43
N VAL A 36 13.55 12.98 -1.93
CA VAL A 36 12.10 12.83 -1.71
C VAL A 36 11.86 12.22 -0.33
N TYR A 37 11.08 12.90 0.50
CA TYR A 37 10.62 12.37 1.78
C TYR A 37 9.31 11.60 1.57
N LEU A 38 9.35 10.30 1.80
CA LEU A 38 8.16 9.45 1.73
C LEU A 38 7.29 9.62 2.98
N PRO A 39 5.95 9.43 2.88
CA PRO A 39 5.09 9.39 4.04
C PRO A 39 5.60 8.38 5.08
N THR A 40 5.53 8.73 6.36
CA THR A 40 6.07 7.89 7.43
C THR A 40 5.24 6.61 7.60
N LEU A 41 5.89 5.45 7.50
CA LEU A 41 5.28 4.17 7.85
C LEU A 41 5.42 3.96 9.35
N THR A 42 4.29 3.98 10.08
CA THR A 42 4.26 3.79 11.52
C THR A 42 3.90 2.36 11.90
N VAL A 43 4.52 1.86 12.95
CA VAL A 43 4.24 0.54 13.51
C VAL A 43 3.92 0.71 14.99
N SER A 44 2.67 0.49 15.36
CA SER A 44 2.20 0.61 16.74
C SER A 44 2.17 -0.75 17.42
N LYS A 45 2.67 -0.83 18.65
CA LYS A 45 2.57 -2.02 19.51
C LYS A 45 3.00 -3.32 18.82
N PHE A 46 4.17 -3.33 18.22
CA PHE A 46 4.66 -4.48 17.43
C PHE A 46 4.63 -5.81 18.20
N ASP A 47 5.01 -5.80 19.47
CA ASP A 47 5.07 -7.03 20.30
C ASP A 47 3.69 -7.63 20.57
N TYR A 48 2.62 -6.84 20.42
CA TYR A 48 1.24 -7.29 20.62
C TYR A 48 0.53 -7.68 19.31
N LEU A 49 1.22 -7.59 18.17
CA LEU A 49 0.65 -7.99 16.89
C LEU A 49 0.62 -9.52 16.76
N ASN A 50 -0.49 -10.05 16.22
CA ASN A 50 -0.55 -11.46 15.85
C ASN A 50 0.21 -11.73 14.54
N ASP A 51 0.39 -13.00 14.18
CA ASP A 51 1.17 -13.38 12.99
C ASP A 51 0.58 -12.84 11.69
N SER A 52 -0.76 -12.78 11.59
CA SER A 52 -1.44 -12.23 10.42
C SER A 52 -1.11 -10.74 10.24
N LYS A 53 -1.15 -9.96 11.32
CA LYS A 53 -0.81 -8.53 11.31
C LYS A 53 0.67 -8.28 11.01
N LYS A 54 1.56 -9.13 11.53
CA LYS A 54 2.99 -9.07 11.21
C LYS A 54 3.25 -9.34 9.73
N LYS A 55 2.53 -10.29 9.12
CA LYS A 55 2.62 -10.55 7.66
C LYS A 55 2.11 -9.38 6.84
N GLU A 56 0.98 -8.77 7.21
CA GLU A 56 0.46 -7.55 6.57
C GLU A 56 1.49 -6.41 6.65
N LEU A 57 2.11 -6.22 7.80
CA LEU A 57 3.16 -5.22 8.01
C LEU A 57 4.38 -5.48 7.11
N LEU A 58 4.79 -6.73 6.97
CA LEU A 58 5.91 -7.10 6.09
C LEU A 58 5.59 -6.77 4.63
N ILE A 59 4.39 -7.06 4.17
CA ILE A 59 3.93 -6.72 2.83
C ILE A 59 3.91 -5.20 2.64
N ALA A 60 3.36 -4.45 3.59
CA ALA A 60 3.34 -2.99 3.56
C ALA A 60 4.75 -2.40 3.47
N TYR A 61 5.70 -2.94 4.23
CA TYR A 61 7.10 -2.53 4.19
C TYR A 61 7.76 -2.81 2.84
N GLN A 62 7.52 -3.99 2.27
CA GLN A 62 8.00 -4.33 0.92
C GLN A 62 7.42 -3.40 -0.15
N GLN A 63 6.13 -3.06 -0.06
CA GLN A 63 5.51 -2.07 -0.95
C GLN A 63 6.17 -0.71 -0.81
N TYR A 64 6.48 -0.31 0.40
CA TYR A 64 7.15 0.96 0.68
C TYR A 64 8.49 1.10 -0.02
N LEU A 65 9.26 0.01 -0.08
CA LEU A 65 10.59 -0.01 -0.68
C LEU A 65 10.59 -0.17 -2.21
N THR A 66 9.60 -0.86 -2.75
CA THR A 66 9.64 -1.36 -4.14
C THR A 66 8.49 -0.89 -5.03
N LYS A 67 7.45 -0.31 -4.44
CA LYS A 67 6.33 0.26 -5.18
C LYS A 67 6.67 1.68 -5.62
N ASP A 68 6.27 2.06 -6.83
CA ASP A 68 6.33 3.45 -7.28
C ASP A 68 5.53 4.36 -6.33
N ASN A 69 5.94 5.61 -6.21
CA ASN A 69 5.30 6.60 -5.32
C ASN A 69 3.94 7.05 -5.89
N ASP A 70 3.08 6.08 -6.13
CA ASP A 70 1.71 6.24 -6.58
C ASP A 70 0.78 5.48 -5.62
N ALA A 71 -0.13 6.20 -4.97
CA ALA A 71 -1.08 5.66 -4.01
C ALA A 71 -2.33 5.06 -4.67
N SER A 72 -2.43 5.05 -6.01
CA SER A 72 -3.58 4.52 -6.71
C SER A 72 -3.76 3.02 -6.48
N LEU A 73 -5.00 2.56 -6.53
CA LEU A 73 -5.32 1.14 -6.48
C LEU A 73 -4.64 0.38 -7.64
N LYS A 74 -4.61 0.98 -8.81
CA LYS A 74 -3.97 0.41 -10.00
C LYS A 74 -2.47 0.16 -9.81
N ALA A 75 -1.75 1.09 -9.18
CA ALA A 75 -0.33 0.92 -8.85
C ALA A 75 -0.12 -0.23 -7.85
N SER A 76 -0.99 -0.39 -6.87
CA SER A 76 -0.96 -1.49 -5.90
C SER A 76 -1.24 -2.84 -6.58
N GLU A 77 -2.23 -2.91 -7.45
CA GLU A 77 -2.54 -4.12 -8.24
C GLU A 77 -1.36 -4.52 -9.13
N ASN A 78 -0.75 -3.57 -9.83
CA ASN A 78 0.42 -3.83 -10.67
C ASN A 78 1.62 -4.32 -9.85
N TRP A 79 1.80 -3.79 -8.65
CA TRP A 79 2.83 -4.27 -7.73
C TRP A 79 2.59 -5.73 -7.35
N PHE A 80 1.37 -6.10 -6.95
CA PHE A 80 1.02 -7.49 -6.62
C PHE A 80 1.19 -8.44 -7.81
N LYS A 81 0.77 -8.02 -9.01
CA LYS A 81 0.99 -8.82 -10.23
C LYS A 81 2.46 -9.12 -10.45
N ARG A 82 3.34 -8.13 -10.32
CA ARG A 82 4.78 -8.33 -10.46
C ARG A 82 5.34 -9.30 -9.41
N GLN A 83 4.89 -9.19 -8.16
CA GLN A 83 5.31 -10.11 -7.10
C GLN A 83 4.86 -11.55 -7.37
N LEU A 84 3.62 -11.76 -7.79
CA LEU A 84 3.11 -13.07 -8.13
C LEU A 84 3.83 -13.69 -9.34
N GLN A 85 4.10 -12.91 -10.37
CA GLN A 85 4.89 -13.33 -11.53
C GLN A 85 6.32 -13.73 -11.14
N SER A 86 6.94 -12.97 -10.25
CA SER A 86 8.27 -13.29 -9.73
C SER A 86 8.28 -14.60 -8.94
N LEU A 87 7.25 -14.86 -8.13
CA LEU A 87 7.09 -16.13 -7.43
C LEU A 87 6.94 -17.31 -8.39
N GLY A 88 6.21 -17.15 -9.49
CA GLY A 88 6.05 -18.18 -10.51
C GLY A 88 7.37 -18.61 -11.18
N GLN A 89 8.41 -17.78 -11.10
CA GLN A 89 9.74 -18.07 -11.67
C GLN A 89 10.66 -18.86 -10.72
N VAL A 90 10.32 -19.00 -9.46
CA VAL A 90 11.19 -19.56 -8.40
C VAL A 90 11.06 -21.07 -8.20
N GLY A 91 10.40 -21.80 -9.11
CA GLY A 91 10.30 -23.26 -9.01
C GLY A 91 9.36 -23.74 -7.90
N LEU A 92 8.16 -23.20 -7.86
CA LEU A 92 7.09 -23.59 -6.95
C LEU A 92 6.59 -25.02 -7.22
N SER A 93 5.95 -25.63 -6.21
CA SER A 93 5.18 -26.87 -6.41
C SER A 93 4.05 -26.63 -7.43
N GLU A 94 3.56 -27.69 -8.05
CA GLU A 94 2.50 -27.61 -9.06
C GLU A 94 1.23 -26.97 -8.51
N ASP A 95 0.86 -27.30 -7.27
CA ASP A 95 -0.31 -26.72 -6.58
C ASP A 95 -0.13 -25.22 -6.32
N ASP A 96 1.04 -24.79 -5.88
CA ASP A 96 1.35 -23.39 -5.65
C ASP A 96 1.38 -22.59 -6.96
N GLN A 97 1.86 -23.18 -8.03
CA GLN A 97 1.88 -22.56 -9.35
C GLN A 97 0.46 -22.33 -9.88
N GLN A 98 -0.43 -23.32 -9.72
CA GLN A 98 -1.86 -23.17 -10.05
C GLN A 98 -2.52 -22.08 -9.22
N LEU A 99 -2.19 -21.97 -7.94
CA LEU A 99 -2.69 -20.91 -7.06
C LEU A 99 -2.24 -19.52 -7.54
N VAL A 100 -0.98 -19.36 -7.90
CA VAL A 100 -0.45 -18.09 -8.43
C VAL A 100 -1.15 -17.71 -9.74
N GLU A 101 -1.34 -18.64 -10.67
CA GLU A 101 -2.06 -18.40 -11.92
C GLU A 101 -3.52 -17.98 -11.67
N HIS A 102 -4.18 -18.64 -10.73
CA HIS A 102 -5.55 -18.30 -10.34
C HIS A 102 -5.65 -16.91 -9.74
N LEU A 103 -4.74 -16.53 -8.85
CA LEU A 103 -4.68 -15.19 -8.26
C LEU A 103 -4.42 -14.10 -9.31
N LEU A 104 -3.54 -14.35 -10.28
CA LEU A 104 -3.31 -13.42 -11.38
C LEU A 104 -4.57 -13.24 -12.24
N ALA A 105 -5.28 -14.33 -12.55
CA ALA A 105 -6.53 -14.27 -13.29
C ALA A 105 -7.61 -13.47 -12.57
N ILE A 106 -7.74 -13.64 -11.25
CA ILE A 106 -8.68 -12.85 -10.42
C ILE A 106 -8.33 -11.36 -10.44
N LEU A 107 -7.05 -11.01 -10.33
CA LEU A 107 -6.62 -9.61 -10.38
C LEU A 107 -6.93 -8.95 -11.73
N GLU A 108 -6.74 -9.67 -12.82
CA GLU A 108 -7.07 -9.17 -14.16
C GLU A 108 -8.57 -8.99 -14.35
N ASP A 109 -9.37 -9.96 -13.97
CA ASP A 109 -10.83 -9.89 -14.07
C ASP A 109 -11.40 -8.73 -13.22
N ASN A 110 -10.93 -8.58 -12.00
CA ASN A 110 -11.31 -7.46 -11.15
C ASN A 110 -10.92 -6.11 -11.77
N ARG A 111 -9.77 -6.01 -12.41
CA ARG A 111 -9.34 -4.79 -13.08
C ARG A 111 -10.24 -4.45 -14.26
N GLU A 112 -10.59 -5.43 -15.09
CA GLU A 112 -11.53 -5.23 -16.20
C GLU A 112 -12.89 -4.73 -15.70
N GLN A 113 -13.44 -5.35 -14.66
CA GLN A 113 -14.72 -4.92 -14.07
C GLN A 113 -14.66 -3.48 -13.54
N LEU A 114 -13.57 -3.09 -12.90
CA LEU A 114 -13.38 -1.72 -12.41
C LEU A 114 -13.23 -0.71 -13.54
N ASP A 115 -12.52 -1.06 -14.60
CA ASP A 115 -12.36 -0.20 -15.78
C ASP A 115 -13.69 -0.03 -16.51
N ASP A 116 -14.48 -1.10 -16.67
CA ASP A 116 -15.84 -1.04 -17.26
C ASP A 116 -16.79 -0.17 -16.41
N LEU A 117 -16.71 -0.30 -15.08
CA LEU A 117 -17.50 0.52 -14.18
C LEU A 117 -17.11 2.00 -14.28
N ALA A 118 -15.81 2.30 -14.32
CA ALA A 118 -15.30 3.66 -14.47
C ALA A 118 -15.75 4.27 -15.82
N TRP A 119 -15.71 3.49 -16.90
CA TRP A 119 -16.20 3.91 -18.21
C TRP A 119 -17.70 4.20 -18.19
N THR A 120 -18.50 3.34 -17.56
CA THR A 120 -19.96 3.52 -17.42
C THR A 120 -20.28 4.79 -16.65
N LEU A 121 -19.59 5.03 -15.53
CA LEU A 121 -19.76 6.25 -14.72
C LEU A 121 -19.41 7.50 -15.51
N ALA A 122 -18.32 7.49 -16.27
CA ALA A 122 -17.92 8.60 -17.11
C ALA A 122 -18.97 8.91 -18.19
N GLN A 123 -19.61 7.87 -18.78
CA GLN A 123 -20.71 8.04 -19.73
C GLN A 123 -21.96 8.66 -19.07
N MET A 124 -22.28 8.24 -17.86
CA MET A 124 -23.41 8.80 -17.11
C MET A 124 -23.18 10.27 -16.75
N GLU A 125 -21.99 10.64 -16.32
CA GLU A 125 -21.63 12.04 -16.03
C GLU A 125 -21.64 12.89 -17.31
N GLY A 126 -21.13 12.39 -18.41
CA GLY A 126 -21.18 13.07 -19.71
C GLY A 126 -22.60 13.34 -20.21
N ASN A 127 -23.53 12.46 -19.92
CA ASN A 127 -24.96 12.63 -20.31
C ASN A 127 -25.72 13.63 -19.43
N GLN A 128 -25.25 13.94 -18.21
CA GLN A 128 -25.87 14.93 -17.33
C GLN A 128 -25.60 16.39 -17.77
N PHE A 129 -24.56 16.60 -18.55
CA PHE A 129 -24.12 17.92 -19.01
C PHE A 129 -24.37 18.17 -20.51
N GLY A 130 -25.02 17.20 -21.18
CA GLY A 130 -25.32 17.27 -22.62
C GLY A 130 -26.68 17.81 -22.96
#